data_8b374488f8a56d7feb068741e40af11d
#
_entry.id   8b374488f8a56d7feb068741e40af11d
#
_cell.length_a   1.000
_cell.length_b   1.000
_cell.length_c   1.000
_cell.angle_alpha   90.00
_cell.angle_beta   90.00
_cell.angle_gamma   90.00
#
_symmetry.space_group_name_H-M   'P 1'
#
loop_
_entity.id
_entity.type
_entity.pdbx_description
1 polymer ?
#
loop_
_entity_poly.entity_id
_entity_poly.type
_entity_poly.pdbx_seq_one_letter_code
_entity_poly.pdbx_strand_id
1 'polypeptide(L)'
;MTSTPNQSSAPGSVQHLNPETLHHNPAFSQAVAVSGAVKTVYVGGQNAVDTSGKIVGQGDIATQTEQVMQNIQAALAAGGASLEHVIKWNVYLVQGQPLRPGFEVFQRVWNRRSNPPAITGVMVAGLANPDFLIEIDAIAVVPLA
;
A
#
# COMPACT_ATOMS: atom_id res chain seq x y z
N MET A 1 6.40 8.21 -47.44
CA MET A 1 6.05 7.63 -46.14
C MET A 1 7.18 7.93 -45.17
N THR A 2 6.97 8.86 -44.28
CA THR A 2 7.88 9.11 -43.18
C THR A 2 7.57 8.07 -42.12
N SER A 3 8.47 7.10 -41.92
CA SER A 3 8.43 6.22 -40.77
C SER A 3 8.62 7.06 -39.52
N THR A 4 7.60 7.11 -38.68
CA THR A 4 7.73 7.69 -37.34
C THR A 4 8.84 6.92 -36.63
N PRO A 5 9.87 7.57 -36.08
CA PRO A 5 10.86 6.86 -35.30
C PRO A 5 10.15 6.08 -34.21
N ASN A 6 10.45 4.81 -34.11
CA ASN A 6 9.99 3.99 -33.00
C ASN A 6 10.57 4.60 -31.72
N GLN A 7 9.78 5.46 -31.07
CA GLN A 7 10.17 6.00 -29.77
C GLN A 7 10.07 4.82 -28.79
N SER A 8 11.19 4.13 -28.58
CA SER A 8 11.29 3.23 -27.46
C SER A 8 11.01 4.04 -26.21
N SER A 9 9.92 3.71 -25.49
CA SER A 9 9.61 4.37 -24.22
C SER A 9 10.81 4.23 -23.28
N ALA A 10 11.15 5.34 -22.60
CA ALA A 10 12.21 5.33 -21.60
C ALA A 10 11.91 4.27 -20.53
N PRO A 11 12.95 3.64 -19.96
CA PRO A 11 12.78 2.71 -18.85
C PRO A 11 11.99 3.35 -17.71
N GLY A 12 11.22 2.53 -17.00
CA GLY A 12 10.46 2.99 -15.85
C GLY A 12 11.36 3.38 -14.69
N SER A 13 11.00 4.43 -13.98
CA SER A 13 11.69 4.84 -12.77
C SER A 13 10.72 5.31 -11.70
N VAL A 14 11.09 5.06 -10.45
CA VAL A 14 10.35 5.49 -9.26
C VAL A 14 11.32 6.27 -8.39
N GLN A 15 10.92 7.50 -8.04
CA GLN A 15 11.75 8.40 -7.23
C GLN A 15 10.99 8.79 -5.97
N HIS A 16 11.59 8.50 -4.81
CA HIS A 16 11.07 8.89 -3.52
C HIS A 16 11.56 10.28 -3.16
N LEU A 17 10.64 11.20 -2.88
CA LEU A 17 10.93 12.63 -2.73
C LEU A 17 10.69 13.03 -1.28
N ASN A 18 11.77 13.48 -0.62
CA ASN A 18 11.73 13.94 0.76
C ASN A 18 12.48 15.29 0.86
N PRO A 19 11.84 16.39 0.38
CA PRO A 19 12.50 17.69 0.36
C PRO A 19 12.77 18.22 1.77
N GLU A 20 13.85 18.97 1.92
CA GLU A 20 14.24 19.55 3.21
C GLU A 20 13.21 20.54 3.79
N THR A 21 12.33 21.06 2.94
CA THR A 21 11.26 21.98 3.37
C THR A 21 10.11 21.28 4.09
N LEU A 22 10.08 19.94 4.07
CA LEU A 22 9.11 19.14 4.80
C LEU A 22 9.81 18.32 5.89
N HIS A 23 9.08 17.99 6.96
CA HIS A 23 9.69 17.18 8.00
C HIS A 23 10.04 15.79 7.48
N HIS A 24 11.13 15.23 8.00
CA HIS A 24 11.58 13.91 7.62
C HIS A 24 11.09 12.85 8.61
N ASN A 25 10.48 11.79 8.07
CA ASN A 25 10.06 10.64 8.86
C ASN A 25 10.44 9.36 8.08
N PRO A 26 11.23 8.47 8.67
CA PRO A 26 11.66 7.24 7.96
C PRO A 26 10.53 6.25 7.69
N ALA A 27 9.34 6.45 8.27
CA ALA A 27 8.21 5.55 8.10
C ALA A 27 7.48 5.75 6.76
N PHE A 28 7.65 6.90 6.11
CA PHE A 28 6.97 7.18 4.83
C PHE A 28 7.79 8.15 3.98
N SER A 29 7.49 8.18 2.68
CA SER A 29 7.97 9.22 1.77
C SER A 29 6.94 10.35 1.70
N GLN A 30 7.42 11.59 1.54
CA GLN A 30 6.54 12.75 1.39
C GLN A 30 5.82 12.73 0.04
N ALA A 31 6.53 12.31 -1.00
CA ALA A 31 5.97 12.17 -2.34
C ALA A 31 6.71 11.06 -3.10
N VAL A 32 6.08 10.55 -4.12
CA VAL A 32 6.70 9.58 -5.03
C VAL A 32 6.41 10.02 -6.45
N ALA A 33 7.44 10.12 -7.28
CA ALA A 33 7.34 10.42 -8.70
C ALA A 33 7.60 9.16 -9.52
N VAL A 34 6.79 8.97 -10.53
CA VAL A 34 6.88 7.82 -11.44
C VAL A 34 7.01 8.34 -12.87
N SER A 35 7.93 7.77 -13.64
CA SER A 35 8.12 8.14 -15.04
C SER A 35 8.56 6.94 -15.86
N GLY A 36 8.40 7.05 -17.19
CA GLY A 36 8.80 6.01 -18.13
C GLY A 36 7.84 4.84 -18.19
N ALA A 37 8.31 3.71 -18.70
CA ALA A 37 7.52 2.51 -18.90
C ALA A 37 7.33 1.75 -17.57
N VAL A 38 6.10 1.66 -17.12
CA VAL A 38 5.76 0.99 -15.86
C VAL A 38 4.50 0.16 -16.02
N LYS A 39 4.38 -0.85 -15.16
CA LYS A 39 3.12 -1.52 -14.89
C LYS A 39 2.59 -1.03 -13.55
N THR A 40 1.37 -0.57 -13.51
CA THR A 40 0.72 -0.11 -12.29
C THR A 40 -0.30 -1.13 -11.82
N VAL A 41 -0.25 -1.47 -10.53
CA VAL A 41 -1.20 -2.37 -9.89
C VAL A 41 -1.97 -1.59 -8.84
N TYR A 42 -3.27 -1.47 -9.03
CA TYR A 42 -4.18 -0.83 -8.08
C TYR A 42 -4.81 -1.92 -7.22
N VAL A 43 -4.51 -1.91 -5.93
CA VAL A 43 -5.11 -2.85 -4.98
C VAL A 43 -6.29 -2.16 -4.31
N GLY A 44 -7.47 -2.71 -4.50
CA GLY A 44 -8.69 -2.22 -3.86
C GLY A 44 -8.62 -2.33 -2.34
N GLY A 45 -9.51 -1.63 -1.66
CA GLY A 45 -9.56 -1.67 -0.20
C GLY A 45 -9.69 -3.09 0.32
N GLN A 46 -8.73 -3.52 1.13
CA GLN A 46 -8.71 -4.83 1.75
C GLN A 46 -9.16 -4.75 3.19
N ASN A 47 -10.05 -5.64 3.56
CA ASN A 47 -10.52 -5.85 4.91
C ASN A 47 -10.06 -7.24 5.40
N ALA A 48 -10.23 -7.52 6.68
CA ALA A 48 -9.77 -8.76 7.28
C ALA A 48 -10.74 -9.92 6.98
N VAL A 49 -10.80 -10.30 5.71
CA VAL A 49 -11.66 -11.38 5.21
C VAL A 49 -10.79 -12.45 4.58
N ASP A 50 -11.01 -13.70 4.94
CA ASP A 50 -10.27 -14.83 4.38
C ASP A 50 -10.90 -15.32 3.06
N THR A 51 -10.30 -16.37 2.46
CA THR A 51 -10.76 -16.93 1.18
C THR A 51 -12.16 -17.53 1.26
N SER A 52 -12.65 -17.86 2.45
CA SER A 52 -14.01 -18.38 2.64
C SER A 52 -15.05 -17.30 2.87
N GLY A 53 -14.64 -16.02 2.88
CA GLY A 53 -15.52 -14.89 3.13
C GLY A 53 -15.77 -14.62 4.62
N LYS A 54 -15.01 -15.25 5.52
CA LYS A 54 -15.13 -15.03 6.96
C LYS A 54 -14.26 -13.87 7.41
N ILE A 55 -14.78 -13.09 8.37
CA ILE A 55 -14.02 -12.04 9.05
C ILE A 55 -13.06 -12.70 10.03
N VAL A 56 -11.78 -12.37 9.89
CA VAL A 56 -10.69 -12.86 10.75
C VAL A 56 -10.34 -11.79 11.78
N GLY A 57 -10.24 -12.17 13.04
CA GLY A 57 -9.84 -11.23 14.09
C GLY A 57 -10.95 -10.28 14.53
N GLN A 58 -12.15 -10.77 14.71
CA GLN A 58 -13.27 -9.96 15.19
C GLN A 58 -12.91 -9.30 16.54
N GLY A 59 -13.01 -7.98 16.61
CA GLY A 59 -12.63 -7.22 17.81
C GLY A 59 -11.12 -7.07 18.05
N ASP A 60 -10.26 -7.57 17.17
CA ASP A 60 -8.81 -7.58 17.33
C ASP A 60 -8.12 -6.91 16.14
N ILE A 61 -7.69 -5.66 16.34
CA ILE A 61 -7.05 -4.85 15.28
C ILE A 61 -5.73 -5.48 14.80
N ALA A 62 -4.95 -6.10 15.68
CA ALA A 62 -3.68 -6.72 15.29
C ALA A 62 -3.91 -7.89 14.33
N THR A 63 -4.82 -8.79 14.67
CA THR A 63 -5.17 -9.94 13.81
C THR A 63 -5.80 -9.48 12.51
N GLN A 64 -6.66 -8.46 12.54
CA GLN A 64 -7.24 -7.90 11.32
C GLN A 64 -6.17 -7.27 10.42
N THR A 65 -5.25 -6.51 10.99
CA THR A 65 -4.15 -5.91 10.21
C THR A 65 -3.30 -6.97 9.53
N GLU A 66 -3.02 -8.06 10.21
CA GLU A 66 -2.26 -9.18 9.65
C GLU A 66 -2.97 -9.80 8.43
N GLN A 67 -4.27 -10.06 8.54
CA GLN A 67 -5.05 -10.59 7.43
C GLN A 67 -5.14 -9.59 6.27
N VAL A 68 -5.34 -8.31 6.56
CA VAL A 68 -5.36 -7.26 5.53
C VAL A 68 -4.04 -7.22 4.77
N MET A 69 -2.91 -7.29 5.47
CA MET A 69 -1.60 -7.26 4.83
C MET A 69 -1.34 -8.53 3.99
N GLN A 70 -1.82 -9.68 4.42
CA GLN A 70 -1.77 -10.90 3.62
C GLN A 70 -2.59 -10.76 2.34
N ASN A 71 -3.78 -10.19 2.44
CA ASN A 71 -4.66 -9.96 1.29
C ASN A 71 -4.03 -8.99 0.29
N ILE A 72 -3.41 -7.93 0.78
CA ILE A 72 -2.69 -6.96 -0.09
C ILE A 72 -1.56 -7.66 -0.83
N GLN A 73 -0.76 -8.46 -0.13
CA GLN A 73 0.35 -9.17 -0.76
C GLN A 73 -0.14 -10.17 -1.83
N ALA A 74 -1.25 -10.85 -1.57
CA ALA A 74 -1.86 -11.76 -2.55
C ALA A 74 -2.34 -11.00 -3.80
N ALA A 75 -2.99 -9.86 -3.60
CA ALA A 75 -3.44 -9.01 -4.70
C ALA A 75 -2.27 -8.44 -5.52
N LEU A 76 -1.22 -8.00 -4.86
CA LEU A 76 0.01 -7.53 -5.52
C LEU A 76 0.64 -8.63 -6.36
N ALA A 77 0.78 -9.83 -5.79
CA ALA A 77 1.37 -10.98 -6.47
C ALA A 77 0.59 -11.36 -7.73
N ALA A 78 -0.73 -11.27 -7.69
CA ALA A 78 -1.58 -11.50 -8.87
C ALA A 78 -1.26 -10.54 -10.02
N GLY A 79 -0.81 -9.32 -9.71
CA GLY A 79 -0.37 -8.33 -10.68
C GLY A 79 1.13 -8.36 -11.00
N GLY A 80 1.86 -9.34 -10.46
CA GLY A 80 3.31 -9.43 -10.65
C GLY A 80 4.11 -8.42 -9.81
N ALA A 81 3.55 -7.95 -8.70
CA ALA A 81 4.18 -7.00 -7.81
C ALA A 81 4.37 -7.58 -6.40
N SER A 82 5.11 -6.88 -5.59
CA SER A 82 5.32 -7.19 -4.17
C SER A 82 5.33 -5.92 -3.33
N LEU A 83 5.51 -6.03 -2.03
CA LEU A 83 5.48 -4.88 -1.13
C LEU A 83 6.51 -3.81 -1.51
N GLU A 84 7.66 -4.20 -2.02
CA GLU A 84 8.71 -3.25 -2.44
C GLU A 84 8.28 -2.32 -3.59
N HIS A 85 7.25 -2.71 -4.34
CA HIS A 85 6.72 -1.92 -5.45
C HIS A 85 5.63 -0.94 -5.04
N VAL A 86 5.17 -1.00 -3.80
CA VAL A 86 4.12 -0.10 -3.32
C VAL A 86 4.64 1.33 -3.22
N ILE A 87 3.93 2.26 -3.83
CA ILE A 87 4.27 3.68 -3.80
C ILE A 87 3.28 4.50 -2.97
N LYS A 88 2.09 3.95 -2.70
CA LYS A 88 1.05 4.65 -1.93
C LYS A 88 0.25 3.66 -1.10
N TRP A 89 0.07 3.99 0.18
CA TRP A 89 -0.89 3.36 1.08
C TRP A 89 -1.99 4.35 1.44
N ASN A 90 -3.24 3.90 1.49
CA ASN A 90 -4.31 4.57 2.21
C ASN A 90 -4.80 3.64 3.32
N VAL A 91 -4.77 4.12 4.54
CA VAL A 91 -5.13 3.34 5.73
C VAL A 91 -6.34 4.00 6.40
N TYR A 92 -7.39 3.24 6.54
CA TYR A 92 -8.64 3.68 7.19
C TYR A 92 -8.83 2.87 8.47
N LEU A 93 -8.86 3.57 9.60
CA LEU A 93 -8.97 2.99 10.93
C LEU A 93 -10.29 3.41 11.57
N VAL A 94 -11.04 2.46 12.08
CA VAL A 94 -12.27 2.78 12.81
C VAL A 94 -11.90 3.43 14.15
N GLN A 95 -12.58 4.54 14.48
CA GLN A 95 -12.36 5.26 15.73
C GLN A 95 -12.54 4.35 16.94
N GLY A 96 -11.74 4.60 17.98
CA GLY A 96 -11.81 3.87 19.24
C GLY A 96 -10.93 2.63 19.32
N GLN A 97 -10.26 2.25 18.23
CA GLN A 97 -9.32 1.13 18.25
C GLN A 97 -7.94 1.53 18.79
N PRO A 98 -7.26 0.65 19.53
CA PRO A 98 -5.87 0.90 19.89
C PRO A 98 -5.01 0.84 18.64
N LEU A 99 -4.31 1.93 18.32
CA LEU A 99 -3.53 2.02 17.08
C LEU A 99 -2.25 1.20 17.10
N ARG A 100 -1.61 1.13 18.28
CA ARG A 100 -0.28 0.54 18.42
C ARG A 100 -0.19 -0.92 17.97
N PRO A 101 -1.11 -1.83 18.38
CA PRO A 101 -1.01 -3.22 17.98
C PRO A 101 -1.08 -3.42 16.45
N GLY A 102 -1.94 -2.67 15.77
CA GLY A 102 -2.02 -2.70 14.31
C GLY A 102 -0.77 -2.14 13.64
N PHE A 103 -0.24 -1.05 14.17
CA PHE A 103 0.99 -0.44 13.69
C PHE A 103 2.20 -1.36 13.82
N GLU A 104 2.30 -2.08 14.94
CA GLU A 104 3.39 -3.06 15.16
C GLU A 104 3.31 -4.21 14.13
N VAL A 105 2.11 -4.69 13.81
CA VAL A 105 1.92 -5.69 12.75
C VAL A 105 2.36 -5.14 11.40
N PHE A 106 1.92 -3.93 11.07
CA PHE A 106 2.29 -3.29 9.82
C PHE A 106 3.81 -3.14 9.69
N GLN A 107 4.49 -2.68 10.74
CA GLN A 107 5.94 -2.53 10.76
C GLN A 107 6.66 -3.88 10.58
N ARG A 108 6.17 -4.92 11.23
CA ARG A 108 6.75 -6.26 11.11
C ARG A 108 6.63 -6.80 9.68
N VAL A 109 5.47 -6.63 9.05
CA VAL A 109 5.24 -7.08 7.67
C VAL A 109 6.05 -6.24 6.69
N TRP A 110 6.10 -4.92 6.89
CA TRP A 110 6.93 -4.04 6.09
C TRP A 110 8.43 -4.37 6.23
N ASN A 111 8.85 -4.80 7.39
CA ASN A 111 10.19 -5.32 7.69
C ASN A 111 11.33 -4.35 7.30
N ARG A 112 11.20 -3.08 7.68
CA ARG A 112 12.23 -2.04 7.48
C ARG A 112 12.73 -1.91 6.04
N ARG A 113 11.91 -2.19 5.05
CA ARG A 113 12.29 -1.95 3.66
C ARG A 113 12.65 -0.48 3.48
N SER A 114 13.68 -0.23 2.66
CA SER A 114 13.99 1.13 2.23
C SER A 114 12.91 1.65 1.28
N ASN A 115 12.93 2.96 1.05
CA ASN A 115 12.00 3.62 0.13
C ASN A 115 10.53 3.38 0.48
N PRO A 116 10.08 3.80 1.68
CA PRO A 116 8.69 3.60 2.07
C PRO A 116 7.74 4.40 1.18
N PRO A 117 6.52 3.90 0.99
CA PRO A 117 5.51 4.61 0.20
C PRO A 117 5.09 5.93 0.84
N ALA A 118 4.44 6.79 0.05
CA ALA A 118 3.62 7.85 0.59
C ALA A 118 2.41 7.22 1.30
N ILE A 119 2.04 7.74 2.47
CA ILE A 119 0.98 7.19 3.30
C ILE A 119 -0.04 8.26 3.63
N THR A 120 -1.32 7.94 3.50
CA THR A 120 -2.41 8.71 4.09
C THR A 120 -3.15 7.79 5.06
N GLY A 121 -3.23 8.21 6.31
CA GLY A 121 -3.98 7.50 7.35
C GLY A 121 -5.09 8.38 7.89
N VAL A 122 -6.30 7.85 7.99
CA VAL A 122 -7.45 8.56 8.52
C VAL A 122 -8.24 7.66 9.46
N MET A 123 -8.86 8.27 10.47
CA MET A 123 -9.84 7.61 11.30
C MET A 123 -11.22 7.82 10.72
N VAL A 124 -12.02 6.76 10.69
CA VAL A 124 -13.36 6.76 10.14
C VAL A 124 -14.36 6.30 11.20
N ALA A 125 -15.62 6.69 11.05
CA ALA A 125 -16.68 6.27 11.96
C ALA A 125 -17.01 4.77 11.83
N GLY A 126 -16.86 4.22 10.64
CA GLY A 126 -17.11 2.81 10.35
C GLY A 126 -16.72 2.47 8.92
N LEU A 127 -16.70 1.20 8.63
CA LEU A 127 -16.40 0.62 7.31
C LEU A 127 -17.64 -0.11 6.78
N ALA A 128 -17.49 -0.78 5.64
CA ALA A 128 -18.62 -1.43 4.96
C ALA A 128 -19.31 -2.51 5.81
N ASN A 129 -18.57 -3.16 6.70
CA ASN A 129 -19.11 -4.09 7.68
C ASN A 129 -18.78 -3.56 9.09
N PRO A 130 -19.73 -3.61 10.05
CA PRO A 130 -19.49 -3.08 11.41
C PRO A 130 -18.37 -3.81 12.16
N ASP A 131 -17.99 -5.02 11.75
CA ASP A 131 -16.89 -5.76 12.36
C ASP A 131 -15.54 -5.49 11.72
N PHE A 132 -15.49 -4.71 10.65
CA PHE A 132 -14.22 -4.27 10.06
C PHE A 132 -13.64 -3.12 10.88
N LEU A 133 -12.40 -3.29 11.34
CA LEU A 133 -11.69 -2.30 12.16
C LEU A 133 -10.65 -1.52 11.37
N ILE A 134 -10.19 -2.07 10.25
CA ILE A 134 -9.16 -1.49 9.40
C ILE A 134 -9.42 -1.85 7.94
N GLU A 135 -9.15 -0.91 7.06
CA GLU A 135 -9.11 -1.13 5.61
C GLU A 135 -7.84 -0.48 5.06
N ILE A 136 -7.16 -1.16 4.16
CA ILE A 136 -5.97 -0.62 3.49
C ILE A 136 -6.12 -0.85 1.99
N ASP A 137 -5.86 0.20 1.20
CA ASP A 137 -5.64 0.07 -0.23
C ASP A 137 -4.20 0.43 -0.59
N ALA A 138 -3.78 0.08 -1.78
CA ALA A 138 -2.41 0.31 -2.21
C ALA A 138 -2.33 0.59 -3.72
N ILE A 139 -1.31 1.33 -4.09
CA ILE A 139 -0.89 1.47 -5.49
C ILE A 139 0.56 1.01 -5.56
N ALA A 140 0.84 0.09 -6.47
CA ALA A 140 2.19 -0.40 -6.72
C ALA A 140 2.60 -0.14 -8.16
N VAL A 141 3.90 0.09 -8.36
CA VAL A 141 4.48 0.36 -9.67
C VAL A 141 5.68 -0.55 -9.87
N VAL A 142 5.65 -1.31 -10.96
CA VAL A 142 6.76 -2.17 -11.38
C VAL A 142 7.44 -1.51 -12.58
N PRO A 143 8.68 -1.01 -12.43
CA PRO A 143 9.40 -0.47 -13.57
C PRO A 143 9.64 -1.53 -14.63
N LEU A 144 9.51 -1.14 -15.91
CA LEU A 144 9.79 -1.96 -17.07
C LEU A 144 11.09 -1.50 -17.74
N ALA A 145 11.76 -2.43 -18.36
CA ALA A 145 13.00 -2.17 -19.07
C ALA A 145 12.78 -1.38 -20.38
#